data_acd69493136934cce01eee043ec517d9
#
_entry.id   acd69493136934cce01eee043ec517d9
#
_cell.length_a   1.000
_cell.length_b   1.000
_cell.length_c   1.000
_cell.angle_alpha   90.00
_cell.angle_beta   90.00
_cell.angle_gamma   90.00
#
_symmetry.space_group_name_H-M   'P 1'
#
loop_
_entity.id
_entity.type
_entity.pdbx_description
1 polymer ?
#
loop_
_entity_poly.entity_id
_entity_poly.type
_entity_poly.pdbx_seq_one_letter_code
_entity_poly.pdbx_strand_id
1 'polypeptide(L)'
;SLGGLLGLQMAQAQPTAVSALVVVDALPFLPAARDPKATADSVRPMADQLRKGMLAADAPQWQAQLKAGLPGMTRDPQRQAELGRWGEGSDRQTTADAMHAVMTTDLRDSIASISAPTLVLGSWAGYQPMGGTEDSTRAVFQAQYAKLQGVQIAMSAQGFHFLMWDDPRWLQEQVQRFLAAHP
;
A
#
# COMPACT_ATOMS: atom_id res chain seq x y z
N SER A 1 3.15 -0.39 0.40
CA SER A 1 2.46 0.09 -0.80
C SER A 1 2.82 -0.72 -2.04
N LEU A 2 3.37 -0.10 -3.10
CA LEU A 2 3.75 -0.80 -4.34
C LEU A 2 4.61 -2.04 -4.09
N GLY A 3 5.58 -1.97 -3.19
CA GLY A 3 6.40 -3.13 -2.81
C GLY A 3 5.58 -4.29 -2.25
N GLY A 4 4.53 -4.01 -1.49
CA GLY A 4 3.59 -5.03 -1.00
C GLY A 4 2.80 -5.69 -2.12
N LEU A 5 2.30 -4.91 -3.10
CA LEU A 5 1.64 -5.43 -4.29
C LEU A 5 2.58 -6.35 -5.09
N LEU A 6 3.82 -5.90 -5.31
CA LEU A 6 4.85 -6.70 -6.00
C LEU A 6 5.21 -7.97 -5.21
N GLY A 7 5.31 -7.89 -3.88
CA GLY A 7 5.54 -9.04 -3.00
C GLY A 7 4.43 -10.10 -3.12
N LEU A 8 3.18 -9.66 -3.15
CA LEU A 8 2.04 -10.55 -3.39
C LEU A 8 2.11 -11.22 -4.77
N GLN A 9 2.43 -10.47 -5.82
CA GLN A 9 2.61 -11.02 -7.17
C GLN A 9 3.78 -12.03 -7.24
N MET A 10 4.90 -11.73 -6.58
CA MET A 10 6.04 -12.65 -6.51
C MET A 10 5.67 -13.95 -5.81
N ALA A 11 4.99 -13.86 -4.66
CA ALA A 11 4.57 -15.03 -3.90
C ALA A 11 3.58 -15.92 -4.69
N GLN A 12 2.75 -15.32 -5.55
CA GLN A 12 1.88 -16.05 -6.47
C GLN A 12 2.65 -16.71 -7.61
N ALA A 13 3.56 -15.96 -8.25
CA ALA A 13 4.27 -16.41 -9.44
C ALA A 13 5.34 -17.47 -9.12
N GLN A 14 5.93 -17.40 -7.92
CA GLN A 14 7.03 -18.27 -7.48
C GLN A 14 6.81 -18.75 -6.04
N PRO A 15 5.83 -19.63 -5.79
CA PRO A 15 5.44 -20.04 -4.43
C PRO A 15 6.58 -20.66 -3.61
N THR A 16 7.56 -21.29 -4.28
CA THR A 16 8.72 -21.93 -3.62
C THR A 16 9.87 -20.96 -3.33
N ALA A 17 9.85 -19.77 -3.92
CA ALA A 17 10.91 -18.77 -3.73
C ALA A 17 10.65 -17.83 -2.55
N VAL A 18 9.41 -17.81 -2.02
CA VAL A 18 9.01 -16.97 -0.90
C VAL A 18 8.64 -17.85 0.27
N SER A 19 9.50 -17.91 1.28
CA SER A 19 9.29 -18.71 2.50
C SER A 19 8.35 -18.04 3.49
N ALA A 20 8.37 -16.70 3.55
CA ALA A 20 7.46 -15.87 4.36
C ALA A 20 7.32 -14.48 3.71
N LEU A 21 6.17 -13.84 3.87
CA LEU A 21 5.88 -12.53 3.29
C LEU A 21 5.44 -11.55 4.38
N VAL A 22 6.08 -10.38 4.42
CA VAL A 22 5.62 -9.25 5.23
C VAL A 22 5.21 -8.11 4.30
N VAL A 23 3.95 -7.73 4.38
CA VAL A 23 3.36 -6.63 3.61
C VAL A 23 3.16 -5.43 4.52
N VAL A 24 3.78 -4.29 4.18
CA VAL A 24 3.65 -3.06 4.95
C VAL A 24 2.77 -2.07 4.21
N ASP A 25 1.61 -1.82 4.78
CA ASP A 25 0.59 -0.86 4.35
C ASP A 25 0.27 -0.91 2.84
N ALA A 26 -0.10 -2.11 2.39
CA ALA A 26 -0.57 -2.35 1.02
C ALA A 26 -1.83 -3.21 1.01
N LEU A 27 -2.64 -3.03 -0.02
CA LEU A 27 -3.85 -3.78 -0.27
C LEU A 27 -3.73 -4.56 -1.58
N PRO A 28 -4.36 -5.73 -1.71
CA PRO A 28 -4.43 -6.48 -2.96
C PRO A 28 -5.06 -5.70 -4.12
N PHE A 29 -5.94 -4.73 -3.81
CA PHE A 29 -6.54 -3.84 -4.79
C PHE A 29 -6.88 -2.49 -4.16
N LEU A 30 -6.08 -1.47 -4.41
CA LEU A 30 -6.21 -0.16 -3.77
C LEU A 30 -7.60 0.50 -3.94
N PRO A 31 -8.23 0.50 -5.15
CA PRO A 31 -9.54 1.15 -5.32
C PRO A 31 -10.65 0.56 -4.45
N ALA A 32 -10.57 -0.72 -4.12
CA ALA A 32 -11.57 -1.37 -3.27
C ALA A 32 -11.52 -0.92 -1.80
N ALA A 33 -10.53 -0.12 -1.41
CA ALA A 33 -10.55 0.55 -0.11
C ALA A 33 -11.68 1.58 0.02
N ARG A 34 -12.11 2.18 -1.10
CA ARG A 34 -13.20 3.18 -1.14
C ARG A 34 -14.50 2.59 -1.65
N ASP A 35 -14.43 1.76 -2.67
CA ASP A 35 -15.59 1.05 -3.25
C ASP A 35 -15.30 -0.46 -3.29
N PRO A 36 -15.83 -1.24 -2.35
CA PRO A 36 -15.63 -2.69 -2.33
C PRO A 36 -16.08 -3.41 -3.61
N LYS A 37 -16.98 -2.78 -4.41
CA LYS A 37 -17.47 -3.31 -5.68
C LYS A 37 -16.60 -2.92 -6.88
N ALA A 38 -15.58 -2.07 -6.67
CA ALA A 38 -14.67 -1.71 -7.74
C ALA A 38 -14.00 -2.95 -8.34
N THR A 39 -13.80 -2.91 -9.64
CA THR A 39 -13.05 -3.91 -10.42
C THR A 39 -11.96 -3.19 -11.21
N ALA A 40 -10.92 -3.92 -11.64
CA ALA A 40 -9.86 -3.36 -12.48
C ALA A 40 -10.44 -2.65 -13.72
N ASP A 41 -11.45 -3.23 -14.36
CA ASP A 41 -12.09 -2.62 -15.54
C ASP A 41 -12.90 -1.39 -15.20
N SER A 42 -13.63 -1.36 -14.07
CA SER A 42 -14.43 -0.20 -13.67
C SER A 42 -13.58 1.02 -13.33
N VAL A 43 -12.36 0.83 -12.84
CA VAL A 43 -11.46 1.93 -12.45
C VAL A 43 -10.45 2.31 -13.55
N ARG A 44 -10.29 1.49 -14.57
CA ARG A 44 -9.32 1.71 -15.66
C ARG A 44 -9.43 3.10 -16.32
N PRO A 45 -10.63 3.60 -16.69
CA PRO A 45 -10.72 4.94 -17.28
C PRO A 45 -10.19 6.05 -16.37
N MET A 46 -10.44 5.94 -15.06
CA MET A 46 -9.91 6.88 -14.07
C MET A 46 -8.39 6.74 -13.91
N ALA A 47 -7.87 5.52 -13.88
CA ALA A 47 -6.43 5.26 -13.78
C ALA A 47 -5.69 5.78 -15.02
N ASP A 48 -6.25 5.59 -16.22
CA ASP A 48 -5.72 6.12 -17.48
C ASP A 48 -5.69 7.65 -17.46
N GLN A 49 -6.76 8.28 -17.00
CA GLN A 49 -6.84 9.75 -16.88
C GLN A 49 -5.83 10.28 -15.86
N LEU A 50 -5.67 9.62 -14.71
CA LEU A 50 -4.68 9.98 -13.71
C LEU A 50 -3.26 9.90 -14.29
N ARG A 51 -2.93 8.77 -14.92
CA ARG A 51 -1.63 8.56 -15.58
C ARG A 51 -1.35 9.65 -16.61
N LYS A 52 -2.32 9.92 -17.49
CA LYS A 52 -2.22 10.98 -18.50
C LYS A 52 -1.99 12.36 -17.88
N GLY A 53 -2.72 12.66 -16.79
CA GLY A 53 -2.57 13.92 -16.06
C GLY A 53 -1.19 14.07 -15.40
N MET A 54 -0.66 13.00 -14.82
CA MET A 54 0.70 12.99 -14.24
C MET A 54 1.76 13.26 -15.31
N LEU A 55 1.64 12.64 -16.49
CA LEU A 55 2.59 12.81 -17.59
C LEU A 55 2.53 14.19 -18.26
N ALA A 56 1.33 14.77 -18.35
CA ALA A 56 1.11 16.06 -18.98
C ALA A 56 1.35 17.27 -18.04
N ALA A 57 1.50 17.03 -16.73
CA ALA A 57 1.69 18.09 -15.74
C ALA A 57 2.96 18.91 -16.03
N ASP A 58 2.88 20.24 -15.97
CA ASP A 58 4.06 21.08 -15.92
C ASP A 58 4.77 20.96 -14.55
N ALA A 59 5.94 21.58 -14.39
CA ALA A 59 6.70 21.46 -13.16
C ALA A 59 5.95 21.94 -11.90
N PRO A 60 5.27 23.10 -11.89
CA PRO A 60 4.47 23.55 -10.77
C PRO A 60 3.31 22.60 -10.44
N GLN A 61 2.60 22.11 -11.45
CA GLN A 61 1.50 21.16 -11.28
C GLN A 61 1.99 19.84 -10.67
N TRP A 62 3.12 19.32 -11.16
CA TRP A 62 3.74 18.11 -10.64
C TRP A 62 4.12 18.26 -9.16
N GLN A 63 4.78 19.37 -8.82
CA GLN A 63 5.12 19.66 -7.42
C GLN A 63 3.87 19.77 -6.52
N ALA A 64 2.81 20.39 -7.02
CA ALA A 64 1.55 20.47 -6.28
C ALA A 64 0.92 19.09 -6.04
N GLN A 65 0.94 18.21 -7.05
CA GLN A 65 0.46 16.83 -6.94
C GLN A 65 1.26 16.03 -5.90
N LEU A 66 2.60 16.11 -5.94
CA LEU A 66 3.47 15.47 -4.96
C LEU A 66 3.15 15.95 -3.54
N LYS A 67 3.09 17.26 -3.33
CA LYS A 67 2.83 17.87 -2.01
C LYS A 67 1.46 17.49 -1.44
N ALA A 68 0.44 17.33 -2.28
CA ALA A 68 -0.91 16.99 -1.84
C ALA A 68 -1.00 15.61 -1.13
N GLY A 69 -0.14 14.66 -1.50
CA GLY A 69 -0.11 13.32 -0.90
C GLY A 69 0.71 13.23 0.39
N LEU A 70 1.62 14.16 0.65
CA LEU A 70 2.60 14.04 1.73
C LEU A 70 2.00 13.94 3.14
N PRO A 71 0.94 14.71 3.51
CA PRO A 71 0.39 14.67 4.87
C PRO A 71 -0.14 13.28 5.29
N GLY A 72 -0.57 12.45 4.34
CA GLY A 72 -1.03 11.09 4.62
C GLY A 72 0.09 10.05 4.69
N MET A 73 1.32 10.42 4.29
CA MET A 73 2.44 9.47 4.22
C MET A 73 3.14 9.27 5.55
N THR A 74 3.40 10.35 6.30
CA THR A 74 4.06 10.33 7.61
C THR A 74 3.66 11.55 8.41
N ARG A 75 3.72 11.44 9.74
CA ARG A 75 3.45 12.54 10.68
C ARG A 75 4.61 13.54 10.77
N ASP A 76 5.81 13.12 10.40
CA ASP A 76 7.02 13.91 10.55
C ASP A 76 7.19 14.89 9.37
N PRO A 77 7.13 16.22 9.59
CA PRO A 77 7.30 17.22 8.54
C PRO A 77 8.66 17.14 7.83
N GLN A 78 9.73 16.72 8.53
CA GLN A 78 11.05 16.58 7.92
C GLN A 78 11.06 15.42 6.93
N ARG A 79 10.41 14.30 7.31
CA ARG A 79 10.22 13.16 6.42
C ARG A 79 9.29 13.48 5.24
N GLN A 80 8.25 14.27 5.46
CA GLN A 80 7.42 14.77 4.35
C GLN A 80 8.26 15.57 3.35
N ALA A 81 9.13 16.47 3.83
CA ALA A 81 10.03 17.23 2.96
C ALA A 81 11.04 16.31 2.22
N GLU A 82 11.53 15.25 2.86
CA GLU A 82 12.39 14.24 2.23
C GLU A 82 11.65 13.48 1.13
N LEU A 83 10.42 13.01 1.37
CA LEU A 83 9.56 12.38 0.37
C LEU A 83 9.29 13.30 -0.81
N GLY A 84 9.07 14.59 -0.56
CA GLY A 84 8.92 15.59 -1.62
C GLY A 84 10.14 15.63 -2.54
N ARG A 85 11.35 15.68 -1.98
CA ARG A 85 12.61 15.64 -2.76
C ARG A 85 12.77 14.34 -3.53
N TRP A 86 12.42 13.19 -2.95
CA TRP A 86 12.45 11.90 -3.67
C TRP A 86 11.47 11.89 -4.83
N GLY A 87 10.25 12.40 -4.62
CA GLY A 87 9.25 12.51 -5.69
C GLY A 87 9.71 13.43 -6.84
N GLU A 88 10.36 14.56 -6.51
CA GLU A 88 10.92 15.46 -7.53
C GLU A 88 12.07 14.81 -8.33
N GLY A 89 12.89 13.97 -7.68
CA GLY A 89 14.00 13.25 -8.30
C GLY A 89 13.61 11.96 -9.00
N SER A 90 12.37 11.50 -8.86
CA SER A 90 11.89 10.26 -9.46
C SER A 90 11.52 10.45 -10.93
N ASP A 91 11.76 9.42 -11.75
CA ASP A 91 11.30 9.41 -13.13
C ASP A 91 9.77 9.44 -13.20
N ARG A 92 9.24 10.44 -13.87
CA ARG A 92 7.81 10.71 -13.93
C ARG A 92 7.04 9.60 -14.66
N GLN A 93 7.62 9.07 -15.73
CA GLN A 93 6.99 7.99 -16.50
C GLN A 93 6.84 6.75 -15.64
N THR A 94 7.92 6.34 -14.98
CA THR A 94 7.92 5.19 -14.05
C THR A 94 6.94 5.39 -12.91
N THR A 95 6.88 6.59 -12.32
CA THR A 95 5.95 6.91 -11.22
C THR A 95 4.49 6.82 -11.70
N ALA A 96 4.18 7.38 -12.87
CA ALA A 96 2.84 7.34 -13.44
C ALA A 96 2.40 5.90 -13.81
N ASP A 97 3.31 5.11 -14.37
CA ASP A 97 3.06 3.71 -14.72
C ASP A 97 2.86 2.85 -13.46
N ALA A 98 3.66 3.07 -12.42
CA ALA A 98 3.52 2.38 -11.13
C ALA A 98 2.18 2.71 -10.47
N MET A 99 1.76 3.98 -10.46
CA MET A 99 0.46 4.38 -9.92
C MET A 99 -0.69 3.76 -10.71
N HIS A 100 -0.60 3.75 -12.04
CA HIS A 100 -1.57 3.08 -12.90
C HIS A 100 -1.68 1.59 -12.57
N ALA A 101 -0.53 0.90 -12.42
CA ALA A 101 -0.48 -0.52 -12.06
C ALA A 101 -1.14 -0.77 -10.68
N VAL A 102 -0.83 0.05 -9.67
CA VAL A 102 -1.46 -0.05 -8.33
C VAL A 102 -2.98 0.12 -8.41
N MET A 103 -3.46 1.00 -9.29
CA MET A 103 -4.89 1.24 -9.46
C MET A 103 -5.62 0.15 -10.26
N THR A 104 -4.94 -0.57 -11.14
CA THR A 104 -5.57 -1.51 -12.08
C THR A 104 -5.25 -2.98 -11.83
N THR A 105 -4.35 -3.28 -10.88
CA THR A 105 -4.01 -4.65 -10.51
C THR A 105 -4.89 -5.10 -9.35
N ASP A 106 -5.80 -6.03 -9.60
CA ASP A 106 -6.68 -6.63 -8.60
C ASP A 106 -6.21 -8.06 -8.28
N LEU A 107 -5.65 -8.24 -7.10
CA LEU A 107 -5.14 -9.53 -6.63
C LEU A 107 -6.07 -10.22 -5.61
N ARG A 108 -7.24 -9.64 -5.28
CA ARG A 108 -8.13 -10.14 -4.21
C ARG A 108 -8.54 -11.61 -4.38
N ASP A 109 -8.65 -12.05 -5.62
CA ASP A 109 -9.00 -13.45 -5.90
C ASP A 109 -7.75 -14.34 -5.98
N SER A 110 -6.72 -13.86 -6.64
CA SER A 110 -5.52 -14.64 -6.93
C SER A 110 -4.62 -14.88 -5.73
N ILE A 111 -4.68 -14.03 -4.67
CA ILE A 111 -3.91 -14.25 -3.43
C ILE A 111 -4.26 -15.57 -2.71
N ALA A 112 -5.39 -16.21 -3.06
CA ALA A 112 -5.73 -17.53 -2.58
C ALA A 112 -4.68 -18.62 -2.93
N SER A 113 -3.86 -18.38 -3.97
CA SER A 113 -2.79 -19.29 -4.38
C SER A 113 -1.48 -19.13 -3.59
N ILE A 114 -1.35 -18.10 -2.76
CA ILE A 114 -0.15 -17.88 -1.95
C ILE A 114 -0.13 -18.88 -0.79
N SER A 115 0.93 -19.70 -0.75
CA SER A 115 1.17 -20.66 0.33
C SER A 115 2.09 -20.14 1.43
N ALA A 116 2.86 -19.08 1.16
CA ALA A 116 3.77 -18.48 2.12
C ALA A 116 3.00 -17.88 3.31
N PRO A 117 3.39 -18.18 4.57
CA PRO A 117 2.90 -17.44 5.71
C PRO A 117 3.02 -15.94 5.48
N THR A 118 1.93 -15.20 5.74
CA THR A 118 1.89 -13.78 5.40
C THR A 118 1.44 -12.93 6.59
N LEU A 119 2.24 -11.91 6.90
CA LEU A 119 1.91 -10.84 7.85
C LEU A 119 1.61 -9.56 7.09
N VAL A 120 0.48 -8.92 7.40
CA VAL A 120 0.09 -7.62 6.86
C VAL A 120 0.07 -6.61 8.00
N LEU A 121 0.87 -5.56 7.87
CA LEU A 121 0.95 -4.46 8.81
C LEU A 121 0.28 -3.23 8.20
N GLY A 122 -0.86 -2.81 8.74
CA GLY A 122 -1.65 -1.71 8.23
C GLY A 122 -1.53 -0.43 9.07
N SER A 123 -1.78 0.71 8.43
CA SER A 123 -1.94 2.01 9.07
C SER A 123 -3.38 2.50 8.96
N TRP A 124 -3.82 3.32 9.91
CA TRP A 124 -5.15 3.94 9.87
C TRP A 124 -5.14 5.42 10.24
N ALA A 125 -4.15 5.84 11.05
CA ALA A 125 -4.13 7.19 11.62
C ALA A 125 -4.07 8.30 10.55
N GLY A 126 -3.44 8.05 9.41
CA GLY A 126 -3.43 8.97 8.26
C GLY A 126 -4.80 9.20 7.62
N TYR A 127 -5.78 8.33 7.90
CA TYR A 127 -7.15 8.45 7.37
C TYR A 127 -8.13 9.13 8.32
N GLN A 128 -7.71 9.43 9.56
CA GLN A 128 -8.56 10.13 10.55
C GLN A 128 -9.20 11.42 10.02
N PRO A 129 -8.48 12.31 9.30
CA PRO A 129 -9.08 13.54 8.78
C PRO A 129 -10.22 13.30 7.78
N MET A 130 -10.30 12.10 7.22
CA MET A 130 -11.33 11.65 6.29
C MET A 130 -12.40 10.79 6.96
N GLY A 131 -12.41 10.74 8.30
CA GLY A 131 -13.38 9.95 9.07
C GLY A 131 -12.99 8.47 9.27
N GLY A 132 -11.78 8.08 8.89
CA GLY A 132 -11.28 6.72 9.12
C GLY A 132 -11.07 6.43 10.61
N THR A 133 -11.40 5.21 11.03
CA THR A 133 -11.10 4.67 12.35
C THR A 133 -10.25 3.41 12.21
N GLU A 134 -9.64 2.95 13.31
CA GLU A 134 -8.91 1.68 13.29
C GLU A 134 -9.82 0.54 12.85
N ASP A 135 -11.02 0.44 13.42
CA ASP A 135 -11.97 -0.64 13.11
C ASP A 135 -12.42 -0.63 11.66
N SER A 136 -12.77 0.56 11.11
CA SER A 136 -13.19 0.66 9.71
C SER A 136 -12.06 0.32 8.75
N THR A 137 -10.83 0.76 9.05
CA THR A 137 -9.66 0.46 8.21
C THR A 137 -9.27 -1.01 8.34
N ARG A 138 -9.27 -1.57 9.55
CA ARG A 138 -9.05 -3.01 9.79
C ARG A 138 -10.03 -3.87 8.99
N ALA A 139 -11.30 -3.50 8.97
CA ALA A 139 -12.32 -4.21 8.19
C ALA A 139 -12.02 -4.20 6.69
N VAL A 140 -11.50 -3.10 6.15
CA VAL A 140 -11.04 -3.03 4.74
C VAL A 140 -9.92 -4.03 4.49
N PHE A 141 -8.88 -4.06 5.34
CA PHE A 141 -7.80 -5.02 5.21
C PHE A 141 -8.31 -6.45 5.28
N GLN A 142 -9.13 -6.78 6.29
CA GLN A 142 -9.71 -8.12 6.45
C GLN A 142 -10.52 -8.56 5.23
N ALA A 143 -11.35 -7.68 4.69
CA ALA A 143 -12.15 -7.98 3.51
C ALA A 143 -11.28 -8.23 2.26
N GLN A 144 -10.25 -7.43 2.06
CA GLN A 144 -9.39 -7.56 0.89
C GLN A 144 -8.45 -8.77 0.95
N TYR A 145 -8.01 -9.16 2.14
CA TYR A 145 -7.16 -10.34 2.34
C TYR A 145 -7.94 -11.62 2.68
N ALA A 146 -9.27 -11.60 2.61
CA ALA A 146 -10.12 -12.71 3.06
C ALA A 146 -9.84 -14.05 2.38
N LYS A 147 -9.30 -14.04 1.15
CA LYS A 147 -8.96 -15.26 0.42
C LYS A 147 -7.53 -15.78 0.68
N LEU A 148 -6.70 -15.02 1.37
CA LEU A 148 -5.34 -15.45 1.74
C LEU A 148 -5.39 -16.28 3.04
N GLN A 149 -5.17 -17.57 2.91
CA GLN A 149 -5.24 -18.50 4.04
C GLN A 149 -4.17 -18.20 5.09
N GLY A 150 -4.56 -18.16 6.37
CA GLY A 150 -3.63 -17.98 7.48
C GLY A 150 -2.98 -16.60 7.58
N VAL A 151 -3.47 -15.62 6.82
CA VAL A 151 -2.94 -14.24 6.89
C VAL A 151 -3.11 -13.66 8.30
N GLN A 152 -2.04 -13.06 8.81
CA GLN A 152 -2.06 -12.28 10.04
C GLN A 152 -2.13 -10.80 9.70
N ILE A 153 -3.09 -10.07 10.30
CA ILE A 153 -3.28 -8.63 10.06
C ILE A 153 -3.14 -7.90 11.38
N ALA A 154 -2.20 -6.96 11.46
CA ALA A 154 -2.01 -6.08 12.61
C ALA A 154 -2.06 -4.62 12.17
N MET A 155 -2.70 -3.77 12.99
CA MET A 155 -2.82 -2.33 12.71
C MET A 155 -1.98 -1.55 13.71
N SER A 156 -1.16 -0.61 13.22
CA SER A 156 -0.47 0.34 14.08
C SER A 156 -1.47 1.35 14.66
N ALA A 157 -1.36 1.60 15.96
CA ALA A 157 -2.25 2.56 16.64
C ALA A 157 -1.99 4.01 16.23
N GLN A 158 -0.80 4.32 15.72
CA GLN A 158 -0.35 5.70 15.50
C GLN A 158 0.37 5.94 14.18
N GLY A 159 0.78 4.88 13.48
CA GLY A 159 1.56 5.01 12.26
C GLY A 159 0.71 5.49 11.08
N PHE A 160 1.33 6.27 10.19
CA PHE A 160 0.81 6.58 8.88
C PHE A 160 1.39 5.60 7.86
N HIS A 161 1.31 5.91 6.58
CA HIS A 161 1.73 5.00 5.50
C HIS A 161 3.19 4.52 5.64
N PHE A 162 4.12 5.39 6.03
CA PHE A 162 5.51 5.02 6.32
C PHE A 162 5.67 4.56 7.77
N LEU A 163 5.11 3.40 8.10
CA LEU A 163 5.15 2.79 9.42
C LEU A 163 6.57 2.68 10.01
N MET A 164 7.58 2.46 9.16
CA MET A 164 8.97 2.36 9.58
C MET A 164 9.53 3.66 10.16
N TRP A 165 8.88 4.80 9.91
CA TRP A 165 9.25 6.09 10.48
C TRP A 165 8.36 6.49 11.65
N ASP A 166 7.05 6.24 11.52
CA ASP A 166 6.07 6.72 12.50
C ASP A 166 5.92 5.78 13.70
N ASP A 167 6.13 4.48 13.51
CA ASP A 167 6.00 3.46 14.55
C ASP A 167 7.05 2.33 14.38
N PRO A 168 8.36 2.68 14.33
CA PRO A 168 9.43 1.74 14.01
C PRO A 168 9.55 0.58 15.00
N ARG A 169 9.34 0.85 16.29
CA ARG A 169 9.45 -0.16 17.34
C ARG A 169 8.36 -1.21 17.20
N TRP A 170 7.12 -0.78 17.05
CA TRP A 170 5.99 -1.69 16.84
C TRP A 170 6.18 -2.53 15.57
N LEU A 171 6.56 -1.89 14.45
CA LEU A 171 6.83 -2.59 13.19
C LEU A 171 7.89 -3.67 13.37
N GLN A 172 9.03 -3.35 13.99
CA GLN A 172 10.11 -4.32 14.25
C GLN A 172 9.63 -5.47 15.13
N GLU A 173 8.89 -5.20 16.22
CA GLU A 173 8.36 -6.21 17.12
C GLU A 173 7.37 -7.16 16.40
N GLN A 174 6.51 -6.64 15.51
CA GLN A 174 5.61 -7.49 14.72
C GLN A 174 6.39 -8.39 13.77
N VAL A 175 7.34 -7.83 13.01
CA VAL A 175 8.17 -8.58 12.06
C VAL A 175 8.99 -9.66 12.76
N GLN A 176 9.67 -9.32 13.86
CA GLN A 176 10.49 -10.27 14.62
C GLN A 176 9.66 -11.44 15.15
N ARG A 177 8.49 -11.18 15.75
CA ARG A 177 7.58 -12.22 16.24
C ARG A 177 7.10 -13.12 15.11
N PHE A 178 6.74 -12.54 13.99
CA PHE A 178 6.28 -13.28 12.83
C PHE A 178 7.38 -14.20 12.27
N LEU A 179 8.59 -13.67 12.04
CA LEU A 179 9.70 -14.46 11.51
C LEU A 179 10.19 -15.55 12.48
N ALA A 180 10.14 -15.30 13.79
CA ALA A 180 10.48 -16.32 14.80
C ALA A 180 9.49 -17.49 14.80
N ALA A 181 8.24 -17.27 14.40
CA ALA A 181 7.22 -18.30 14.27
C ALA A 181 7.25 -19.05 12.92
N HIS A 182 8.03 -18.54 11.94
CA HIS A 182 8.13 -19.08 10.58
C HIS A 182 9.59 -19.10 10.13
N PRO A 183 10.46 -19.96 10.76
CA PRO A 183 11.89 -20.02 10.53
C PRO A 183 12.27 -20.54 9.13
#